data_c7b8ea5256a88f57695de51f9c5f6725
#
_entry.id   c7b8ea5256a88f57695de51f9c5f6725
#
_cell.length_a   1.000
_cell.length_b   1.000
_cell.length_c   1.000
_cell.angle_alpha   90.00
_cell.angle_beta   90.00
_cell.angle_gamma   90.00
#
_symmetry.space_group_name_H-M   'P 1'
#
loop_
_entity.id
_entity.type
_entity.pdbx_description
1 polymer ?
#
loop_
_entity_poly.entity_id
_entity_poly.type
_entity_poly.pdbx_seq_one_letter_code
_entity_poly.pdbx_strand_id
1 'polypeptide(L)'
;MRLLLGNTLVFALGGLAVKAVSLVLMPLYTTALTAGEYGTAELLNSAIEIVLPLLSLGVVEALYRFSIDDDVPKDELFAGSLVVLGGGVVCAGVACALGRVLWNMDHAGSFFVLFCSVCVFKATTQLARGLGHVRRFVVYGLINALAMVVSTYLLLIRAHTGIEGYLWSYTIGYLVGGLAAFLGSAEYQLLAPFRFDRALLRRMLVYSLPLVPNLLS
;
A
#
# COMPACT_ATOMS: atom_id res chain seq x y z
N MET A 1 -18.40 -24.64 -6.95
CA MET A 1 -17.24 -25.36 -6.37
C MET A 1 -15.96 -25.18 -7.18
N ARG A 2 -15.90 -25.39 -8.50
CA ARG A 2 -14.68 -25.18 -9.34
C ARG A 2 -14.15 -23.75 -9.35
N LEU A 3 -15.01 -22.73 -9.34
CA LEU A 3 -14.62 -21.32 -9.29
C LEU A 3 -14.01 -20.92 -7.93
N LEU A 4 -14.55 -21.43 -6.84
CA LEU A 4 -14.00 -21.18 -5.49
C LEU A 4 -12.61 -21.80 -5.34
N LEU A 5 -12.43 -23.05 -5.76
CA LEU A 5 -11.13 -23.73 -5.74
C LEU A 5 -10.11 -23.01 -6.64
N GLY A 6 -10.54 -22.53 -7.83
CA GLY A 6 -9.67 -21.76 -8.73
C GLY A 6 -9.19 -20.46 -8.11
N ASN A 7 -10.06 -19.69 -7.46
CA ASN A 7 -9.69 -18.44 -6.81
C ASN A 7 -8.78 -18.69 -5.59
N THR A 8 -9.05 -19.71 -4.79
CA THR A 8 -8.21 -20.08 -3.65
C THR A 8 -6.79 -20.47 -4.08
N LEU A 9 -6.65 -21.26 -5.17
CA LEU A 9 -5.35 -21.60 -5.74
C LEU A 9 -4.60 -20.36 -6.24
N VAL A 10 -5.28 -19.45 -6.93
CA VAL A 10 -4.67 -18.21 -7.41
C VAL A 10 -4.16 -17.34 -6.25
N PHE A 11 -4.93 -17.26 -5.15
CA PHE A 11 -4.48 -16.57 -3.93
C PHE A 11 -3.27 -17.25 -3.29
N ALA A 12 -3.29 -18.56 -3.14
CA ALA A 12 -2.19 -19.31 -2.53
C ALA A 12 -0.91 -19.18 -3.37
N LEU A 13 -1.00 -19.35 -4.68
CA LEU A 13 0.13 -19.20 -5.59
C LEU A 13 0.65 -17.76 -5.63
N GLY A 14 -0.24 -16.76 -5.62
CA GLY A 14 0.14 -15.35 -5.56
C GLY A 14 0.85 -15.01 -4.25
N GLY A 15 0.36 -15.49 -3.11
CA GLY A 15 0.99 -15.32 -1.81
C GLY A 15 2.37 -15.99 -1.73
N LEU A 16 2.52 -17.20 -2.29
CA LEU A 16 3.79 -17.88 -2.39
C LEU A 16 4.78 -17.12 -3.28
N ALA A 17 4.33 -16.59 -4.41
CA ALA A 17 5.18 -15.84 -5.31
C ALA A 17 5.71 -14.54 -4.65
N VAL A 18 4.86 -13.80 -3.91
CA VAL A 18 5.29 -12.61 -3.16
C VAL A 18 6.31 -12.99 -2.07
N LYS A 19 6.10 -14.08 -1.35
CA LYS A 19 7.08 -14.59 -0.37
C LYS A 19 8.39 -15.02 -1.02
N ALA A 20 8.34 -15.64 -2.20
CA ALA A 20 9.54 -15.98 -2.95
C ALA A 20 10.36 -14.73 -3.35
N VAL A 21 9.68 -13.63 -3.70
CA VAL A 21 10.33 -12.35 -3.97
C VAL A 21 11.05 -11.82 -2.72
N SER A 22 10.45 -11.90 -1.54
CA SER A 22 11.08 -11.50 -0.29
C SER A 22 12.35 -12.32 0.00
N LEU A 23 12.36 -13.62 -0.34
CA LEU A 23 13.55 -14.48 -0.22
C LEU A 23 14.67 -14.05 -1.18
N VAL A 24 14.35 -13.52 -2.37
CA VAL A 24 15.35 -12.98 -3.31
C VAL A 24 15.87 -11.61 -2.86
N LEU A 25 15.02 -10.80 -2.27
CA LEU A 25 15.38 -9.46 -1.81
C LEU A 25 16.30 -9.47 -0.58
N MET A 26 16.09 -10.42 0.34
CA MET A 26 16.88 -10.51 1.58
C MET A 26 18.39 -10.58 1.34
N PRO A 27 18.93 -11.47 0.47
CA PRO A 27 20.36 -11.46 0.15
C PRO A 27 20.83 -10.16 -0.50
N LEU A 28 20.01 -9.54 -1.36
CA LEU A 28 20.36 -8.26 -1.98
C LEU A 28 20.55 -7.15 -0.93
N TYR A 29 19.68 -7.11 0.07
CA TYR A 29 19.77 -6.12 1.15
C TYR A 29 20.99 -6.38 2.04
N THR A 30 21.23 -7.62 2.45
CA THR A 30 22.33 -7.99 3.34
C THR A 30 23.72 -7.90 2.69
N THR A 31 23.79 -7.93 1.36
CA THR A 31 25.06 -7.71 0.63
C THR A 31 25.33 -6.24 0.32
N ALA A 32 24.29 -5.42 0.20
CA ALA A 32 24.40 -4.02 -0.21
C ALA A 32 24.41 -3.03 0.96
N LEU A 33 23.83 -3.41 2.09
CA LEU A 33 23.67 -2.57 3.28
C LEU A 33 24.46 -3.13 4.45
N THR A 34 24.98 -2.26 5.30
CA THR A 34 25.49 -2.65 6.62
C THR A 34 24.33 -3.07 7.52
N ALA A 35 24.61 -3.81 8.60
CA ALA A 35 23.56 -4.24 9.55
C ALA A 35 22.80 -3.06 10.16
N GLY A 36 23.50 -1.93 10.41
CA GLY A 36 22.88 -0.71 10.94
C GLY A 36 21.96 -0.02 9.92
N GLU A 37 22.41 0.09 8.67
CA GLU A 37 21.60 0.66 7.58
C GLU A 37 20.37 -0.19 7.30
N TYR A 38 20.52 -1.51 7.22
CA TYR A 38 19.39 -2.41 7.03
C TYR A 38 18.40 -2.33 8.19
N GLY A 39 18.90 -2.31 9.44
CA GLY A 39 18.05 -2.14 10.61
C GLY A 39 17.26 -0.82 10.60
N THR A 40 17.88 0.29 10.22
CA THR A 40 17.21 1.59 10.09
C THR A 40 16.16 1.58 8.97
N ALA A 41 16.51 1.02 7.80
CA ALA A 41 15.61 0.92 6.65
C ALA A 41 14.38 0.05 6.97
N GLU A 42 14.58 -1.07 7.66
CA GLU A 42 13.50 -1.99 8.07
C GLU A 42 12.61 -1.36 9.15
N LEU A 43 13.17 -0.60 10.09
CA LEU A 43 12.38 0.15 11.06
C LEU A 43 11.48 1.18 10.37
N LEU A 44 11.99 1.91 9.37
CA LEU A 44 11.19 2.86 8.61
C LEU A 44 10.08 2.16 7.82
N ASN A 45 10.38 1.02 7.20
CA ASN A 45 9.38 0.25 6.47
C ASN A 45 8.31 -0.32 7.41
N SER A 46 8.71 -0.90 8.55
CA SER A 46 7.79 -1.42 9.56
C SER A 46 6.94 -0.32 10.21
N ALA A 47 7.49 0.89 10.36
CA ALA A 47 6.73 2.04 10.84
C ALA A 47 5.52 2.35 9.96
N ILE A 48 5.61 2.13 8.63
CA ILE A 48 4.48 2.34 7.72
C ILE A 48 3.33 1.37 8.02
N GLU A 49 3.62 0.13 8.39
CA GLU A 49 2.60 -0.87 8.73
C GLU A 49 1.80 -0.47 9.99
N ILE A 50 2.42 0.30 10.89
CA ILE A 50 1.77 0.86 12.08
C ILE A 50 1.06 2.18 11.75
N VAL A 51 1.75 3.08 11.05
CA VAL A 51 1.25 4.43 10.76
C VAL A 51 0.07 4.40 9.79
N LEU A 52 0.08 3.49 8.82
CA LEU A 52 -0.98 3.39 7.81
C LEU A 52 -2.37 3.10 8.43
N PRO A 53 -2.59 2.06 9.26
CA PRO A 53 -3.88 1.83 9.89
C PRO A 53 -4.33 2.99 10.79
N LEU A 54 -3.39 3.62 11.50
CA LEU A 54 -3.68 4.76 12.38
C LEU A 54 -4.17 5.98 11.58
N LEU A 55 -3.41 6.41 10.57
CA LEU A 55 -3.73 7.61 9.81
C LEU A 55 -4.86 7.39 8.79
N SER A 56 -5.03 6.16 8.30
CA SER A 56 -6.17 5.81 7.44
C SER A 56 -7.42 5.45 8.23
N LEU A 57 -7.36 5.39 9.58
CA LEU A 57 -8.46 4.93 10.43
C LEU A 57 -9.03 3.56 9.99
N GLY A 58 -8.18 2.72 9.40
CA GLY A 58 -8.57 1.42 8.87
C GLY A 58 -9.49 1.46 7.64
N VAL A 59 -9.67 2.62 6.99
CA VAL A 59 -10.61 2.80 5.86
C VAL A 59 -10.32 1.89 4.68
N VAL A 60 -9.08 1.44 4.53
CA VAL A 60 -8.64 0.49 3.49
C VAL A 60 -9.37 -0.87 3.64
N GLU A 61 -9.56 -1.33 4.87
CA GLU A 61 -10.31 -2.55 5.14
C GLU A 61 -11.83 -2.36 4.96
N ALA A 62 -12.34 -1.17 5.36
CA ALA A 62 -13.72 -0.81 5.07
C ALA A 62 -13.97 -0.74 3.56
N LEU A 63 -13.06 -0.15 2.78
CA LEU A 63 -13.15 -0.10 1.31
C LEU A 63 -13.31 -1.51 0.73
N TYR A 64 -12.49 -2.47 1.14
CA TYR A 64 -12.61 -3.86 0.73
C TYR A 64 -13.96 -4.46 1.14
N ARG A 65 -14.37 -4.31 2.41
CA ARG A 65 -15.60 -4.91 2.95
C ARG A 65 -16.85 -4.39 2.24
N PHE A 66 -16.96 -3.06 2.07
CA PHE A 66 -18.13 -2.44 1.46
C PHE A 66 -18.13 -2.53 -0.07
N SER A 67 -16.97 -2.80 -0.70
CA SER A 67 -16.94 -3.02 -2.14
C SER A 67 -17.53 -4.37 -2.58
N ILE A 68 -17.71 -5.31 -1.65
CA ILE A 68 -18.37 -6.60 -1.90
C ILE A 68 -19.91 -6.45 -1.94
N ASP A 69 -20.46 -5.45 -1.25
CA ASP A 69 -21.90 -5.24 -1.15
C ASP A 69 -22.43 -4.56 -2.43
N ASP A 70 -23.30 -5.22 -3.19
CA ASP A 70 -23.82 -4.72 -4.47
C ASP A 70 -24.64 -3.41 -4.34
N ASP A 71 -25.29 -3.22 -3.19
CA ASP A 71 -26.14 -2.06 -2.90
C ASP A 71 -25.36 -0.77 -2.62
N VAL A 72 -24.03 -0.84 -2.48
CA VAL A 72 -23.18 0.33 -2.18
C VAL A 72 -22.62 0.93 -3.46
N PRO A 73 -22.86 2.25 -3.74
CA PRO A 73 -22.28 2.94 -4.87
C PRO A 73 -20.75 2.95 -4.78
N LYS A 74 -20.07 2.37 -5.79
CA LYS A 74 -18.62 2.18 -5.76
C LYS A 74 -17.84 3.49 -5.94
N ASP A 75 -18.41 4.46 -6.66
CA ASP A 75 -17.89 5.81 -6.83
C ASP A 75 -17.86 6.58 -5.51
N GLU A 76 -18.96 6.57 -4.75
CA GLU A 76 -19.05 7.21 -3.43
C GLU A 76 -18.16 6.52 -2.39
N LEU A 77 -18.08 5.18 -2.45
CA LEU A 77 -17.22 4.37 -1.59
C LEU A 77 -15.74 4.72 -1.81
N PHE A 78 -15.31 4.77 -3.07
CA PHE A 78 -13.92 5.08 -3.42
C PHE A 78 -13.58 6.53 -3.09
N ALA A 79 -14.47 7.49 -3.44
CA ALA A 79 -14.30 8.89 -3.09
C ALA A 79 -14.18 9.12 -1.57
N GLY A 80 -15.05 8.48 -0.78
CA GLY A 80 -14.97 8.53 0.69
C GLY A 80 -13.66 8.00 1.24
N SER A 81 -13.16 6.89 0.69
CA SER A 81 -11.86 6.32 1.07
C SER A 81 -10.71 7.26 0.74
N LEU A 82 -10.73 7.91 -0.44
CA LEU A 82 -9.71 8.87 -0.84
C LEU A 82 -9.68 10.12 0.04
N VAL A 83 -10.84 10.58 0.53
CA VAL A 83 -10.92 11.71 1.47
C VAL A 83 -10.21 11.37 2.78
N VAL A 84 -10.46 10.19 3.35
CA VAL A 84 -9.81 9.76 4.60
C VAL A 84 -8.31 9.53 4.39
N LEU A 85 -7.93 8.83 3.31
CA LEU A 85 -6.51 8.62 2.97
C LEU A 85 -5.80 9.93 2.71
N GLY A 86 -6.43 10.88 2.01
CA GLY A 86 -5.91 12.23 1.79
C GLY A 86 -5.67 12.99 3.09
N GLY A 87 -6.60 12.90 4.04
CA GLY A 87 -6.41 13.42 5.40
C GLY A 87 -5.22 12.76 6.10
N GLY A 88 -5.10 11.45 6.02
CA GLY A 88 -3.96 10.69 6.56
C GLY A 88 -2.62 11.11 5.92
N VAL A 89 -2.59 11.31 4.60
CA VAL A 89 -1.41 11.80 3.88
C VAL A 89 -1.02 13.20 4.35
N VAL A 90 -1.98 14.11 4.53
CA VAL A 90 -1.71 15.46 5.07
C VAL A 90 -1.13 15.37 6.48
N CYS A 91 -1.71 14.56 7.37
CA CYS A 91 -1.18 14.34 8.72
C CYS A 91 0.24 13.76 8.69
N ALA A 92 0.50 12.76 7.85
CA ALA A 92 1.84 12.19 7.67
C ALA A 92 2.84 13.24 7.16
N GLY A 93 2.44 14.07 6.19
CA GLY A 93 3.28 15.15 5.66
C GLY A 93 3.66 16.17 6.74
N VAL A 94 2.69 16.60 7.55
CA VAL A 94 2.93 17.51 8.69
C VAL A 94 3.87 16.85 9.71
N ALA A 95 3.63 15.58 10.07
CA ALA A 95 4.47 14.84 11.01
C ALA A 95 5.91 14.71 10.51
N CYS A 96 6.10 14.36 9.23
CA CYS A 96 7.43 14.27 8.61
C CYS A 96 8.13 15.63 8.54
N ALA A 97 7.42 16.71 8.20
CA ALA A 97 7.95 18.05 8.17
C ALA A 97 8.41 18.52 9.58
N LEU A 98 7.58 18.29 10.60
CA LEU A 98 7.93 18.58 11.99
C LEU A 98 9.12 17.72 12.46
N GLY A 99 9.12 16.42 12.15
CA GLY A 99 10.23 15.52 12.48
C GLY A 99 11.55 15.99 11.87
N ARG A 100 11.52 16.45 10.61
CA ARG A 100 12.71 17.00 9.94
C ARG A 100 13.20 18.29 10.60
N VAL A 101 12.28 19.19 11.00
CA VAL A 101 12.64 20.50 11.57
C VAL A 101 13.06 20.38 13.04
N LEU A 102 12.35 19.58 13.85
CA LEU A 102 12.55 19.51 15.31
C LEU A 102 13.62 18.49 15.71
N TRP A 103 13.73 17.38 14.98
CA TRP A 103 14.62 16.26 15.32
C TRP A 103 15.68 15.93 14.27
N ASN A 104 15.78 16.76 13.20
CA ASN A 104 16.68 16.48 12.05
C ASN A 104 16.54 15.03 11.53
N MET A 105 15.31 14.54 11.44
CA MET A 105 15.08 13.18 10.98
C MET A 105 15.53 13.03 9.52
N ASP A 106 16.63 12.28 9.35
CA ASP A 106 17.08 11.86 8.05
C ASP A 106 16.02 10.96 7.41
N HIS A 107 15.93 10.97 6.09
CA HIS A 107 14.98 10.14 5.31
C HIS A 107 13.49 10.46 5.50
N ALA A 108 13.09 11.52 6.23
CA ALA A 108 11.67 11.87 6.42
C ALA A 108 10.94 12.13 5.10
N GLY A 109 11.61 12.70 4.10
CA GLY A 109 11.06 12.92 2.76
C GLY A 109 10.80 11.61 2.02
N SER A 110 11.75 10.70 1.99
CA SER A 110 11.64 9.39 1.34
C SER A 110 10.60 8.52 2.03
N PHE A 111 10.53 8.56 3.37
CA PHE A 111 9.49 7.91 4.16
C PHE A 111 8.09 8.44 3.79
N PHE A 112 7.92 9.76 3.66
CA PHE A 112 6.64 10.34 3.28
C PHE A 112 6.20 9.91 1.87
N VAL A 113 7.10 9.93 0.90
CA VAL A 113 6.80 9.48 -0.48
C VAL A 113 6.46 7.99 -0.50
N LEU A 114 7.18 7.19 0.28
CA LEU A 114 6.88 5.76 0.45
C LEU A 114 5.49 5.56 1.06
N PHE A 115 5.15 6.30 2.13
CA PHE A 115 3.81 6.25 2.73
C PHE A 115 2.69 6.58 1.72
N CYS A 116 2.87 7.65 0.91
CA CYS A 116 1.91 8.00 -0.14
C CYS A 116 1.74 6.88 -1.17
N SER A 117 2.84 6.27 -1.61
CA SER A 117 2.79 5.17 -2.59
C SER A 117 2.11 3.92 -2.04
N VAL A 118 2.32 3.60 -0.76
CA VAL A 118 1.60 2.51 -0.07
C VAL A 118 0.10 2.82 0.00
N CYS A 119 -0.30 4.05 0.34
CA CYS A 119 -1.72 4.46 0.35
C CYS A 119 -2.38 4.23 -1.00
N VAL A 120 -1.74 4.67 -2.10
CA VAL A 120 -2.26 4.48 -3.47
C VAL A 120 -2.38 3.00 -3.79
N PHE A 121 -1.33 2.21 -3.57
CA PHE A 121 -1.31 0.78 -3.85
C PHE A 121 -2.39 0.02 -3.07
N LYS A 122 -2.51 0.28 -1.76
CA LYS A 122 -3.49 -0.37 -0.90
C LYS A 122 -4.92 -0.01 -1.31
N ALA A 123 -5.21 1.28 -1.58
CA ALA A 123 -6.55 1.71 -1.98
C ALA A 123 -6.98 1.03 -3.29
N THR A 124 -6.15 1.09 -4.33
CA THR A 124 -6.48 0.55 -5.65
C THR A 124 -6.57 -0.98 -5.64
N THR A 125 -5.62 -1.67 -5.01
CA THR A 125 -5.63 -3.13 -4.97
C THR A 125 -6.76 -3.70 -4.11
N GLN A 126 -7.10 -3.08 -2.98
CA GLN A 126 -8.23 -3.53 -2.15
C GLN A 126 -9.58 -3.29 -2.81
N LEU A 127 -9.74 -2.19 -3.54
CA LEU A 127 -10.93 -1.96 -4.36
C LEU A 127 -11.05 -3.03 -5.46
N ALA A 128 -9.99 -3.26 -6.23
CA ALA A 128 -9.97 -4.31 -7.26
C ALA A 128 -10.31 -5.69 -6.70
N ARG A 129 -9.81 -6.01 -5.50
CA ARG A 129 -10.12 -7.25 -4.78
C ARG A 129 -11.59 -7.34 -4.39
N GLY A 130 -12.14 -6.26 -3.83
CA GLY A 130 -13.54 -6.18 -3.40
C GLY A 130 -14.54 -6.26 -4.54
N LEU A 131 -14.18 -5.72 -5.72
CA LEU A 131 -14.94 -5.85 -6.97
C LEU A 131 -14.87 -7.27 -7.59
N GLY A 132 -14.27 -8.23 -6.90
CA GLY A 132 -14.15 -9.61 -7.36
C GLY A 132 -13.06 -9.86 -8.39
N HIS A 133 -12.22 -8.87 -8.69
CA HIS A 133 -11.12 -8.97 -9.65
C HIS A 133 -9.87 -9.66 -9.03
N VAL A 134 -10.07 -10.80 -8.37
CA VAL A 134 -9.05 -11.54 -7.61
C VAL A 134 -7.77 -11.82 -8.42
N ARG A 135 -7.93 -12.27 -9.68
CA ARG A 135 -6.77 -12.55 -10.55
C ARG A 135 -5.95 -11.29 -10.82
N ARG A 136 -6.63 -10.15 -11.08
CA ARG A 136 -5.97 -8.86 -11.31
C ARG A 136 -5.24 -8.38 -10.06
N PHE A 137 -5.86 -8.52 -8.88
CA PHE A 137 -5.21 -8.24 -7.60
C PHE A 137 -3.86 -8.97 -7.45
N VAL A 138 -3.81 -10.28 -7.75
CA VAL A 138 -2.57 -11.06 -7.71
C VAL A 138 -1.56 -10.57 -8.74
N VAL A 139 -2.00 -10.26 -9.96
CA VAL A 139 -1.12 -9.72 -11.01
C VAL A 139 -0.51 -8.38 -10.60
N TYR A 140 -1.28 -7.49 -10.01
CA TYR A 140 -0.78 -6.18 -9.52
C TYR A 140 0.23 -6.35 -8.38
N GLY A 141 0.01 -7.32 -7.48
CA GLY A 141 0.97 -7.70 -6.45
C GLY A 141 2.29 -8.23 -7.04
N LEU A 142 2.22 -9.02 -8.09
CA LEU A 142 3.42 -9.52 -8.81
C LEU A 142 4.15 -8.40 -9.55
N ILE A 143 3.43 -7.49 -10.20
CA ILE A 143 4.02 -6.30 -10.85
C ILE A 143 4.76 -5.44 -9.81
N ASN A 144 4.12 -5.17 -8.67
CA ASN A 144 4.76 -4.48 -7.54
C ASN A 144 6.06 -5.20 -7.12
N ALA A 145 5.99 -6.50 -6.87
CA ALA A 145 7.11 -7.29 -6.41
C ALA A 145 8.27 -7.33 -7.42
N LEU A 146 7.97 -7.49 -8.71
CA LEU A 146 8.99 -7.45 -9.78
C LEU A 146 9.62 -6.05 -9.91
N ALA A 147 8.81 -5.00 -9.89
CA ALA A 147 9.32 -3.63 -9.93
C ALA A 147 10.23 -3.34 -8.73
N MET A 148 9.87 -3.85 -7.53
CA MET A 148 10.70 -3.74 -6.33
C MET A 148 12.03 -4.47 -6.48
N VAL A 149 12.07 -5.71 -7.00
CA VAL A 149 13.32 -6.45 -7.23
C VAL A 149 14.22 -5.71 -8.21
N VAL A 150 13.66 -5.27 -9.34
CA VAL A 150 14.44 -4.56 -10.37
C VAL A 150 15.00 -3.25 -9.81
N SER A 151 14.18 -2.45 -9.14
CA SER A 151 14.63 -1.19 -8.54
C SER A 151 15.63 -1.39 -7.40
N THR A 152 15.45 -2.42 -6.57
CA THR A 152 16.44 -2.80 -5.55
C THR A 152 17.78 -3.12 -6.18
N TYR A 153 17.82 -3.96 -7.21
CA TYR A 153 19.07 -4.27 -7.91
C TYR A 153 19.73 -3.03 -8.48
N LEU A 154 18.97 -2.15 -9.14
CA LEU A 154 19.51 -0.94 -9.75
C LEU A 154 20.01 0.08 -8.72
N LEU A 155 19.24 0.32 -7.66
CA LEU A 155 19.54 1.36 -6.67
C LEU A 155 20.57 0.90 -5.63
N LEU A 156 20.45 -0.33 -5.11
CA LEU A 156 21.38 -0.81 -4.08
C LEU A 156 22.65 -1.39 -4.66
N ILE A 157 22.55 -2.25 -5.68
CA ILE A 157 23.72 -2.99 -6.18
C ILE A 157 24.50 -2.17 -7.20
N ARG A 158 23.80 -1.45 -8.11
CA ARG A 158 24.47 -0.66 -9.15
C ARG A 158 24.83 0.77 -8.73
N ALA A 159 23.90 1.45 -8.06
CA ALA A 159 24.04 2.85 -7.68
C ALA A 159 24.58 3.05 -6.25
N HIS A 160 24.60 2.00 -5.40
CA HIS A 160 25.09 2.03 -4.02
C HIS A 160 24.48 3.16 -3.16
N THR A 161 23.18 3.37 -3.28
CA THR A 161 22.48 4.50 -2.64
C THR A 161 22.12 4.27 -1.18
N GLY A 162 22.49 3.14 -0.57
CA GLY A 162 22.28 2.87 0.85
C GLY A 162 20.78 2.83 1.24
N ILE A 163 20.45 3.38 2.40
CA ILE A 163 19.07 3.41 2.95
C ILE A 163 18.08 4.05 1.97
N GLU A 164 18.49 5.14 1.30
CA GLU A 164 17.65 5.81 0.31
C GLU A 164 17.27 4.85 -0.84
N GLY A 165 18.21 4.06 -1.32
CA GLY A 165 17.96 3.07 -2.35
C GLY A 165 16.94 2.00 -1.92
N TYR A 166 17.00 1.60 -0.65
CA TYR A 166 16.01 0.70 -0.07
C TYR A 166 14.61 1.33 -0.09
N LEU A 167 14.44 2.54 0.47
CA LEU A 167 13.16 3.23 0.53
C LEU A 167 12.57 3.52 -0.86
N TRP A 168 13.41 3.97 -1.79
CA TRP A 168 12.98 4.23 -3.17
C TRP A 168 12.62 2.96 -3.93
N SER A 169 13.27 1.83 -3.65
CA SER A 169 12.91 0.56 -4.30
C SER A 169 11.50 0.10 -3.91
N TYR A 170 11.13 0.23 -2.65
CA TYR A 170 9.76 0.00 -2.18
C TYR A 170 8.78 1.00 -2.77
N THR A 171 9.15 2.29 -2.79
CA THR A 171 8.34 3.36 -3.39
C THR A 171 8.00 3.06 -4.84
N ILE A 172 9.01 2.72 -5.65
CA ILE A 172 8.83 2.37 -7.07
C ILE A 172 7.95 1.14 -7.22
N GLY A 173 8.17 0.11 -6.41
CA GLY A 173 7.34 -1.08 -6.41
C GLY A 173 5.86 -0.75 -6.19
N TYR A 174 5.55 -0.03 -5.11
CA TYR A 174 4.17 0.35 -4.78
C TYR A 174 3.55 1.30 -5.80
N LEU A 175 4.29 2.26 -6.33
CA LEU A 175 3.79 3.16 -7.37
C LEU A 175 3.47 2.40 -8.66
N VAL A 176 4.37 1.55 -9.13
CA VAL A 176 4.16 0.77 -10.36
C VAL A 176 2.98 -0.19 -10.19
N GLY A 177 2.93 -0.92 -9.07
CA GLY A 177 1.81 -1.81 -8.76
C GLY A 177 0.48 -1.06 -8.60
N GLY A 178 0.47 0.08 -7.92
CA GLY A 178 -0.70 0.92 -7.71
C GLY A 178 -1.22 1.54 -9.01
N LEU A 179 -0.33 2.04 -9.86
CA LEU A 179 -0.68 2.55 -11.19
C LEU A 179 -1.23 1.44 -12.10
N ALA A 180 -0.60 0.26 -12.07
CA ALA A 180 -1.10 -0.90 -12.81
C ALA A 180 -2.51 -1.30 -12.35
N ALA A 181 -2.79 -1.26 -11.05
CA ALA A 181 -4.11 -1.52 -10.49
C ALA A 181 -5.12 -0.46 -10.92
N PHE A 182 -4.79 0.81 -10.75
CA PHE A 182 -5.65 1.95 -11.08
C PHE A 182 -6.05 1.97 -12.56
N LEU A 183 -5.09 1.77 -13.46
CA LEU A 183 -5.34 1.76 -14.90
C LEU A 183 -5.99 0.45 -15.36
N GLY A 184 -5.50 -0.68 -14.86
CA GLY A 184 -5.95 -2.01 -15.29
C GLY A 184 -7.33 -2.41 -14.80
N SER A 185 -7.80 -1.88 -13.67
CA SER A 185 -9.16 -2.08 -13.16
C SER A 185 -10.13 -0.99 -13.61
N ALA A 186 -9.67 -0.01 -14.38
CA ALA A 186 -10.44 1.16 -14.82
C ALA A 186 -11.05 1.97 -13.67
N GLU A 187 -10.39 1.98 -12.51
CA GLU A 187 -10.86 2.66 -11.29
C GLU A 187 -10.89 4.18 -11.46
N TYR A 188 -10.14 4.73 -12.44
CA TYR A 188 -10.23 6.14 -12.82
C TYR A 188 -11.64 6.55 -13.25
N GLN A 189 -12.46 5.61 -13.73
CA GLN A 189 -13.86 5.87 -14.10
C GLN A 189 -14.74 6.14 -12.88
N LEU A 190 -14.34 5.65 -11.70
CA LEU A 190 -15.05 5.89 -10.45
C LEU A 190 -14.76 7.27 -9.85
N LEU A 191 -13.77 7.99 -10.38
CA LEU A 191 -13.47 9.36 -9.97
C LEU A 191 -14.35 10.41 -10.65
N ALA A 192 -15.06 10.07 -11.70
CA ALA A 192 -15.92 10.98 -12.44
C ALA A 192 -17.34 10.42 -12.59
N PRO A 193 -18.37 11.05 -11.98
CA PRO A 193 -18.31 12.25 -11.14
C PRO A 193 -17.90 11.94 -9.70
N PHE A 194 -17.07 12.81 -9.10
CA PHE A 194 -16.70 12.68 -7.69
C PHE A 194 -17.91 12.94 -6.80
N ARG A 195 -18.49 11.89 -6.28
CA ARG A 195 -19.64 11.94 -5.38
C ARG A 195 -19.20 11.54 -3.98
N PHE A 196 -19.62 12.29 -2.99
CA PHE A 196 -19.25 12.07 -1.61
C PHE A 196 -20.50 11.99 -0.73
N ASP A 197 -20.74 10.80 -0.15
CA ASP A 197 -21.79 10.60 0.84
C ASP A 197 -21.20 10.50 2.26
N ARG A 198 -21.59 11.46 3.11
CA ARG A 198 -21.18 11.50 4.53
C ARG A 198 -21.75 10.34 5.34
N ALA A 199 -22.96 9.87 5.00
CA ALA A 199 -23.58 8.78 5.72
C ALA A 199 -22.82 7.45 5.45
N LEU A 200 -22.47 7.21 4.19
CA LEU A 200 -21.63 6.07 3.81
C LEU A 200 -20.26 6.14 4.48
N LEU A 201 -19.59 7.30 4.43
CA LEU A 201 -18.30 7.48 5.09
C LEU A 201 -18.38 7.20 6.59
N ARG A 202 -19.42 7.70 7.27
CA ARG A 202 -19.62 7.41 8.69
C ARG A 202 -19.77 5.90 8.95
N ARG A 203 -20.53 5.19 8.11
CA ARG A 203 -20.67 3.73 8.22
C ARG A 203 -19.34 3.02 8.05
N MET A 204 -18.51 3.44 7.08
CA MET A 204 -17.17 2.91 6.87
C MET A 204 -16.28 3.12 8.10
N LEU A 205 -16.25 4.34 8.66
CA LEU A 205 -15.44 4.66 9.83
C LEU A 205 -15.91 3.93 11.09
N VAL A 206 -17.22 3.80 11.33
CA VAL A 206 -17.78 3.02 12.46
C VAL A 206 -17.36 1.55 12.35
N TYR A 207 -17.28 1.00 11.15
CA TYR A 207 -16.80 -0.36 10.92
C TYR A 207 -15.29 -0.48 11.11
N SER A 208 -14.50 0.46 10.55
CA SER A 208 -13.03 0.33 10.47
C SER A 208 -12.32 0.74 11.76
N LEU A 209 -12.81 1.72 12.51
CA LEU A 209 -12.17 2.18 13.75
C LEU A 209 -11.93 1.05 14.78
N PRO A 210 -12.91 0.14 15.06
CA PRO A 210 -12.67 -0.98 15.95
C PRO A 210 -11.64 -2.00 15.42
N LEU A 211 -11.38 -2.02 14.10
CA LEU A 211 -10.38 -2.92 13.52
C LEU A 211 -8.95 -2.39 13.67
N VAL A 212 -8.75 -1.08 13.87
CA VAL A 212 -7.41 -0.49 13.98
C VAL A 212 -6.54 -1.18 15.03
N PRO A 213 -6.99 -1.45 16.27
CA PRO A 213 -6.18 -2.19 17.24
C PRO A 213 -5.77 -3.59 16.76
N ASN A 214 -6.66 -4.28 16.03
CA ASN A 214 -6.37 -5.61 15.48
C ASN A 214 -5.38 -5.56 14.30
N LEU A 215 -5.32 -4.45 13.56
CA LEU A 215 -4.37 -4.25 12.48
C LEU A 215 -2.96 -3.91 12.98
N LEU A 216 -2.84 -3.53 14.26
CA LEU A 216 -1.58 -3.18 14.91
C LEU A 216 -0.97 -4.35 15.71
N SER A 217 -1.69 -5.45 15.88
CA SER A 217 -1.26 -6.65 16.62
C SER A 217 -0.62 -7.68 15.71
#